data_def463bc9977a8e39b477e2199e5f645
#
_entry.id   def463bc9977a8e39b477e2199e5f645
#
_cell.length_a   1.000
_cell.length_b   1.000
_cell.length_c   1.000
_cell.angle_alpha   90.00
_cell.angle_beta   90.00
_cell.angle_gamma   90.00
#
_symmetry.space_group_name_H-M   'P 1'
#
loop_
_entity.id
_entity.type
_entity.pdbx_description
1 polymer ?
#
loop_
_entity_poly.entity_id
_entity_poly.type
_entity_poly.pdbx_seq_one_letter_code
_entity_poly.pdbx_strand_id
1 'polypeptide(L)'
;QVLAGGGFIGLEMAENLAEMGVSVTIVQRPKQLLAPLDADMASFVHAEMRRHGVALRLGETVTGFRQDGDSVLTLLEESEPLHSDMVLLAIGVTPDTHLAKEAGLTLGIRGSIAVNERMETSVPDIYAVGDAVEVTHFVTGQESVDLAGGACQQAGTHCR
;
A
#
# COMPACT_ATOMS: atom_id res chain seq x y z
N GLN A 1 10.79 -16.09 -3.56
CA GLN A 1 9.64 -15.71 -2.74
C GLN A 1 8.58 -15.04 -3.59
N VAL A 2 7.31 -15.10 -3.18
CA VAL A 2 6.22 -14.39 -3.84
C VAL A 2 5.81 -13.18 -3.01
N LEU A 3 5.63 -12.04 -3.68
CA LEU A 3 5.20 -10.78 -3.10
C LEU A 3 3.91 -10.34 -3.79
N ALA A 4 2.80 -10.40 -3.07
CA ALA A 4 1.50 -9.98 -3.59
C ALA A 4 1.29 -8.50 -3.32
N GLY A 5 1.31 -7.70 -4.38
CA GLY A 5 1.15 -6.25 -4.35
C GLY A 5 2.40 -5.48 -4.80
N GLY A 6 2.24 -4.62 -5.78
CA GLY A 6 3.29 -3.81 -6.42
C GLY A 6 3.16 -2.31 -6.10
N GLY A 7 2.73 -1.98 -4.88
CA GLY A 7 2.77 -0.63 -4.33
C GLY A 7 4.13 -0.33 -3.68
N PHE A 8 4.25 0.81 -2.99
CA PHE A 8 5.50 1.24 -2.35
C PHE A 8 6.08 0.18 -1.41
N ILE A 9 5.28 -0.33 -0.46
CA ILE A 9 5.71 -1.37 0.49
C ILE A 9 6.21 -2.62 -0.24
N GLY A 10 5.48 -3.05 -1.28
CA GLY A 10 5.87 -4.22 -2.07
C GLY A 10 7.19 -4.04 -2.78
N LEU A 11 7.46 -2.87 -3.37
CA LEU A 11 8.71 -2.60 -4.05
C LEU A 11 9.89 -2.53 -3.07
N GLU A 12 9.76 -1.82 -1.96
CA GLU A 12 10.80 -1.73 -0.93
C GLU A 12 11.17 -3.10 -0.37
N MET A 13 10.17 -3.96 -0.11
CA MET A 13 10.42 -5.33 0.32
C MET A 13 11.09 -6.17 -0.77
N ALA A 14 10.69 -6.02 -2.03
CA ALA A 14 11.30 -6.74 -3.14
C ALA A 14 12.76 -6.35 -3.34
N GLU A 15 13.08 -5.07 -3.25
CA GLU A 15 14.44 -4.54 -3.33
C GLU A 15 15.32 -5.13 -2.23
N ASN A 16 14.90 -5.01 -0.97
CA ASN A 16 15.65 -5.53 0.17
C ASN A 16 15.88 -7.05 0.09
N LEU A 17 14.86 -7.82 -0.31
CA LEU A 17 15.01 -9.26 -0.47
C LEU A 17 15.95 -9.63 -1.63
N ALA A 18 15.86 -8.91 -2.75
CA ALA A 18 16.74 -9.12 -3.89
C ALA A 18 18.21 -8.81 -3.55
N GLU A 19 18.47 -7.73 -2.80
CA GLU A 19 19.81 -7.40 -2.30
C GLU A 19 20.38 -8.46 -1.35
N MET A 20 19.51 -9.15 -0.60
CA MET A 20 19.88 -10.30 0.23
C MET A 20 20.12 -11.59 -0.58
N GLY A 21 19.98 -11.54 -1.92
CA GLY A 21 20.16 -12.68 -2.82
C GLY A 21 18.94 -13.62 -2.89
N VAL A 22 17.78 -13.17 -2.40
CA VAL A 22 16.52 -13.93 -2.47
C VAL A 22 15.87 -13.74 -3.84
N SER A 23 15.46 -14.84 -4.49
CA SER A 23 14.66 -14.76 -5.71
C SER A 23 13.25 -14.27 -5.41
N VAL A 24 12.85 -13.15 -6.01
CA VAL A 24 11.56 -12.48 -5.76
C VAL A 24 10.71 -12.44 -7.01
N THR A 25 9.44 -12.77 -6.86
CA THR A 25 8.40 -12.56 -7.89
C THR A 25 7.32 -11.65 -7.31
N ILE A 26 7.09 -10.49 -7.92
CA ILE A 26 5.96 -9.62 -7.59
C ILE A 26 4.76 -10.02 -8.44
N VAL A 27 3.62 -10.28 -7.79
CA VAL A 27 2.32 -10.47 -8.43
C VAL A 27 1.46 -9.24 -8.17
N GLN A 28 0.97 -8.61 -9.23
CA GLN A 28 0.20 -7.37 -9.15
C GLN A 28 -1.04 -7.43 -10.05
N ARG A 29 -2.23 -7.16 -9.48
CA ARG A 29 -3.49 -7.14 -10.21
C ARG A 29 -3.56 -6.05 -11.30
N PRO A 30 -3.20 -4.79 -11.05
CA PRO A 30 -2.96 -3.82 -12.12
C PRO A 30 -1.86 -4.27 -13.09
N LYS A 31 -1.93 -3.78 -14.33
CA LYS A 31 -0.91 -4.05 -15.36
C LYS A 31 0.39 -3.27 -15.17
N GLN A 32 0.54 -2.58 -14.04
CA GLN A 32 1.74 -1.82 -13.69
C GLN A 32 2.01 -1.84 -12.19
N LEU A 33 3.25 -1.62 -11.81
CA LEU A 33 3.66 -1.27 -10.46
C LEU A 33 3.33 0.21 -10.19
N LEU A 34 3.21 0.59 -8.91
CA LEU A 34 2.96 1.97 -8.50
C LEU A 34 1.79 2.59 -9.28
N ALA A 35 0.59 2.09 -9.07
CA ALA A 35 -0.63 2.52 -9.76
C ALA A 35 -0.85 4.06 -9.85
N PRO A 36 -0.36 4.89 -8.90
CA PRO A 36 -0.45 6.35 -9.02
C PRO A 36 0.42 6.99 -10.11
N LEU A 37 1.42 6.28 -10.64
CA LEU A 37 2.28 6.79 -11.71
C LEU A 37 1.61 6.62 -13.08
N ASP A 38 1.95 7.51 -14.01
CA ASP A 38 1.64 7.32 -15.42
C ASP A 38 2.38 6.10 -15.97
N ALA A 39 1.82 5.42 -16.98
CA ALA A 39 2.33 4.14 -17.47
C ALA A 39 3.76 4.22 -18.05
N ASP A 40 4.13 5.34 -18.65
CA ASP A 40 5.48 5.61 -19.15
C ASP A 40 6.48 5.72 -17.98
N MET A 41 6.11 6.41 -16.91
CA MET A 41 6.94 6.50 -15.70
C MET A 41 7.04 5.16 -14.98
N ALA A 42 5.94 4.41 -14.85
CA ALA A 42 5.95 3.07 -14.26
C ALA A 42 6.86 2.11 -15.05
N SER A 43 7.05 2.32 -16.37
CA SER A 43 7.92 1.49 -17.19
C SER A 43 9.39 1.50 -16.76
N PHE A 44 9.88 2.64 -16.25
CA PHE A 44 11.23 2.76 -15.69
C PHE A 44 11.38 1.90 -14.42
N VAL A 45 10.37 1.91 -13.56
CA VAL A 45 10.35 1.06 -12.35
C VAL A 45 10.34 -0.42 -12.74
N HIS A 46 9.54 -0.81 -13.76
CA HIS A 46 9.53 -2.18 -14.24
C HIS A 46 10.91 -2.62 -14.78
N ALA A 47 11.56 -1.73 -15.53
CA ALA A 47 12.90 -2.02 -16.09
C ALA A 47 13.93 -2.18 -14.96
N GLU A 48 13.90 -1.32 -13.96
CA GLU A 48 14.81 -1.35 -12.82
C GLU A 48 14.63 -2.61 -11.98
N MET A 49 13.39 -2.98 -11.65
CA MET A 49 13.10 -4.21 -10.91
C MET A 49 13.61 -5.44 -11.65
N ARG A 50 13.36 -5.53 -12.98
CA ARG A 50 13.86 -6.64 -13.79
C ARG A 50 15.39 -6.67 -13.87
N ARG A 51 16.04 -5.51 -13.94
CA ARG A 51 17.51 -5.39 -13.94
C ARG A 51 18.13 -5.96 -12.66
N HIS A 52 17.42 -5.84 -11.53
CA HIS A 52 17.81 -6.44 -10.25
C HIS A 52 17.31 -7.88 -10.04
N GLY A 53 16.83 -8.53 -11.10
CA GLY A 53 16.44 -9.94 -11.05
C GLY A 53 15.05 -10.21 -10.45
N VAL A 54 14.26 -9.18 -10.18
CA VAL A 54 12.89 -9.35 -9.70
C VAL A 54 11.97 -9.72 -10.87
N ALA A 55 11.28 -10.86 -10.75
CA ALA A 55 10.27 -11.27 -11.70
C ALA A 55 8.96 -10.50 -11.49
N LEU A 56 8.33 -10.05 -12.58
CA LEU A 56 7.06 -9.29 -12.51
C LEU A 56 5.94 -10.07 -13.21
N ARG A 57 4.88 -10.35 -12.48
CA ARG A 57 3.62 -10.93 -12.94
C ARG A 57 2.54 -9.85 -12.79
N LEU A 58 2.40 -9.02 -13.83
CA LEU A 58 1.49 -7.88 -13.87
C LEU A 58 0.18 -8.24 -14.59
N GLY A 59 -0.94 -7.70 -14.10
CA GLY A 59 -2.26 -8.05 -14.60
C GLY A 59 -2.77 -9.39 -14.08
N GLU A 60 -2.15 -9.94 -13.03
CA GLU A 60 -2.52 -11.23 -12.45
C GLU A 60 -3.11 -11.07 -11.04
N THR A 61 -4.18 -11.80 -10.79
CA THR A 61 -4.90 -11.79 -9.52
C THR A 61 -4.53 -13.01 -8.69
N VAL A 62 -4.07 -12.79 -7.45
CA VAL A 62 -3.91 -13.87 -6.47
C VAL A 62 -5.30 -14.22 -5.93
N THR A 63 -5.68 -15.49 -6.03
CA THR A 63 -6.99 -16.00 -5.57
C THR A 63 -6.91 -16.74 -4.24
N GLY A 64 -5.71 -17.15 -3.83
CA GLY A 64 -5.52 -17.84 -2.56
C GLY A 64 -4.13 -18.40 -2.38
N PHE A 65 -3.96 -19.08 -1.26
CA PHE A 65 -2.71 -19.75 -0.90
C PHE A 65 -2.99 -21.17 -0.42
N ARG A 66 -2.10 -22.09 -0.71
CA ARG A 66 -2.18 -23.48 -0.25
C ARG A 66 -0.80 -23.94 0.20
N GLN A 67 -0.75 -24.60 1.34
CA GLN A 67 0.49 -25.25 1.78
C GLN A 67 0.79 -26.46 0.90
N ASP A 68 2.05 -26.64 0.53
CA ASP A 68 2.54 -27.76 -0.26
C ASP A 68 3.87 -28.26 0.33
N GLY A 69 3.78 -29.18 1.27
CA GLY A 69 4.91 -29.58 2.10
C GLY A 69 5.45 -28.42 2.94
N ASP A 70 6.73 -28.10 2.77
CA ASP A 70 7.40 -26.96 3.41
C ASP A 70 7.28 -25.65 2.60
N SER A 71 6.60 -25.69 1.46
CA SER A 71 6.42 -24.57 0.55
C SER A 71 4.99 -24.04 0.55
N VAL A 72 4.79 -22.88 -0.04
CA VAL A 72 3.49 -22.24 -0.28
C VAL A 72 3.23 -22.15 -1.78
N LEU A 73 2.07 -22.63 -2.20
CA LEU A 73 1.51 -22.38 -3.54
C LEU A 73 0.68 -21.12 -3.51
N THR A 74 1.09 -20.13 -4.29
CA THR A 74 0.27 -18.94 -4.57
C THR A 74 -0.61 -19.23 -5.79
N LEU A 75 -1.91 -19.28 -5.58
CA LEU A 75 -2.90 -19.57 -6.63
C LEU A 75 -3.21 -18.28 -7.40
N LEU A 76 -3.16 -18.37 -8.73
CA LEU A 76 -3.47 -17.27 -9.66
C LEU A 76 -4.78 -17.57 -10.39
N GLU A 77 -5.46 -16.52 -10.85
CA GLU A 77 -6.78 -16.64 -11.48
C GLU A 77 -6.71 -17.33 -12.85
N GLU A 78 -5.73 -16.94 -13.68
CA GLU A 78 -5.62 -17.37 -15.07
C GLU A 78 -4.31 -18.10 -15.39
N SER A 79 -3.39 -18.22 -14.43
CA SER A 79 -2.05 -18.76 -14.64
C SER A 79 -1.75 -19.92 -13.70
N GLU A 80 -0.70 -20.68 -14.02
CA GLU A 80 -0.20 -21.74 -13.14
C GLU A 80 0.24 -21.17 -11.79
N PRO A 81 -0.01 -21.91 -10.69
CA PRO A 81 0.41 -21.51 -9.36
C PRO A 81 1.91 -21.28 -9.24
N LEU A 82 2.30 -20.37 -8.37
CA LEU A 82 3.70 -20.09 -8.06
C LEU A 82 4.11 -20.78 -6.77
N HIS A 83 5.19 -21.57 -6.83
CA HIS A 83 5.82 -22.16 -5.65
C HIS A 83 6.78 -21.17 -5.00
N SER A 84 6.74 -21.07 -3.67
CA SER A 84 7.68 -20.27 -2.88
C SER A 84 7.80 -20.79 -1.46
N ASP A 85 8.88 -20.44 -0.77
CA ASP A 85 9.04 -20.79 0.65
C ASP A 85 8.31 -19.79 1.56
N MET A 86 8.03 -18.60 1.03
CA MET A 86 7.35 -17.52 1.77
C MET A 86 6.52 -16.66 0.82
N VAL A 87 5.41 -16.17 1.33
CA VAL A 87 4.58 -15.14 0.67
C VAL A 87 4.48 -13.91 1.55
N LEU A 88 4.69 -12.75 0.96
CA LEU A 88 4.47 -11.45 1.58
C LEU A 88 3.25 -10.77 0.97
N LEU A 89 2.35 -10.29 1.82
CA LEU A 89 1.17 -9.54 1.41
C LEU A 89 1.40 -8.03 1.56
N ALA A 90 1.43 -7.33 0.44
CA ALA A 90 1.56 -5.86 0.38
C ALA A 90 0.39 -5.25 -0.42
N ILE A 91 -0.83 -5.77 -0.17
CA ILE A 91 -2.05 -5.47 -0.94
C ILE A 91 -2.81 -4.23 -0.45
N GLY A 92 -2.22 -3.47 0.44
CA GLY A 92 -2.74 -2.24 1.01
C GLY A 92 -2.96 -2.34 2.51
N VAL A 93 -3.28 -1.19 3.09
CA VAL A 93 -3.52 -1.02 4.53
C VAL A 93 -4.87 -0.35 4.75
N THR A 94 -5.41 -0.52 5.93
CA THR A 94 -6.63 0.17 6.40
C THR A 94 -6.29 0.89 7.69
N PRO A 95 -6.72 2.14 7.88
CA PRO A 95 -6.51 2.85 9.13
C PRO A 95 -7.11 2.08 10.32
N ASP A 96 -6.35 1.87 11.38
CA ASP A 96 -6.87 1.36 12.64
C ASP A 96 -7.39 2.53 13.48
N THR A 97 -8.69 2.77 13.40
CA THR A 97 -9.38 3.89 14.06
C THR A 97 -10.37 3.41 15.14
N HIS A 98 -10.19 2.19 15.64
CA HIS A 98 -11.07 1.63 16.68
C HIS A 98 -11.15 2.53 17.92
N LEU A 99 -10.00 2.98 18.43
CA LEU A 99 -9.93 3.89 19.56
C LEU A 99 -10.64 5.23 19.31
N ALA A 100 -10.47 5.79 18.11
CA ALA A 100 -11.13 7.04 17.73
C ALA A 100 -12.66 6.87 17.68
N LYS A 101 -13.13 5.74 17.16
CA LYS A 101 -14.54 5.39 17.10
C LYS A 101 -15.14 5.24 18.52
N GLU A 102 -14.44 4.55 19.43
CA GLU A 102 -14.89 4.38 20.82
C GLU A 102 -14.91 5.71 21.58
N ALA A 103 -13.98 6.62 21.27
CA ALA A 103 -13.96 7.97 21.81
C ALA A 103 -15.04 8.90 21.22
N GLY A 104 -15.87 8.42 20.28
CA GLY A 104 -16.95 9.16 19.66
C GLY A 104 -16.51 10.17 18.59
N LEU A 105 -15.30 10.02 18.03
CA LEU A 105 -14.83 10.87 16.94
C LEU A 105 -15.57 10.53 15.63
N THR A 106 -15.82 11.56 14.82
CA THR A 106 -16.39 11.37 13.48
C THR A 106 -15.35 10.71 12.58
N LEU A 107 -15.76 9.61 11.92
CA LEU A 107 -14.96 8.93 10.94
C LEU A 107 -15.47 9.27 9.53
N GLY A 108 -14.53 9.43 8.59
CA GLY A 108 -14.77 9.75 7.19
C GLY A 108 -14.57 8.57 6.26
N ILE A 109 -14.04 8.86 5.05
CA ILE A 109 -13.84 7.85 4.02
C ILE A 109 -12.91 6.71 4.50
N ARG A 110 -13.23 5.47 4.12
CA ARG A 110 -12.47 4.28 4.52
C ARG A 110 -12.27 4.10 6.03
N GLY A 111 -13.08 4.78 6.86
CA GLY A 111 -12.98 4.73 8.31
C GLY A 111 -11.85 5.59 8.90
N SER A 112 -11.28 6.51 8.15
CA SER A 112 -10.30 7.49 8.62
C SER A 112 -10.91 8.49 9.61
N ILE A 113 -10.06 9.16 10.39
CA ILE A 113 -10.50 10.20 11.32
C ILE A 113 -10.72 11.50 10.55
N ALA A 114 -11.94 12.03 10.58
CA ALA A 114 -12.23 13.32 9.95
C ALA A 114 -11.62 14.46 10.78
N VAL A 115 -10.85 15.35 10.12
CA VAL A 115 -10.24 16.53 10.75
C VAL A 115 -10.46 17.77 9.89
N ASN A 116 -10.39 18.93 10.53
CA ASN A 116 -10.39 20.21 9.83
C ASN A 116 -8.97 20.64 9.41
N GLU A 117 -8.85 21.83 8.82
CA GLU A 117 -7.57 22.40 8.37
C GLU A 117 -6.53 22.57 9.49
N ARG A 118 -6.96 22.55 10.75
CA ARG A 118 -6.10 22.64 11.94
C ARG A 118 -5.80 21.28 12.56
N MET A 119 -6.17 20.19 11.88
CA MET A 119 -6.06 18.83 12.40
C MET A 119 -6.91 18.56 13.66
N GLU A 120 -7.92 19.43 13.94
CA GLU A 120 -8.87 19.21 15.01
C GLU A 120 -9.93 18.20 14.57
N THR A 121 -10.26 17.28 15.46
CA THR A 121 -11.31 16.27 15.23
C THR A 121 -12.71 16.86 15.49
N SER A 122 -13.74 16.04 15.42
CA SER A 122 -15.12 16.42 15.79
C SER A 122 -15.30 16.71 17.27
N VAL A 123 -14.35 16.35 18.13
CA VAL A 123 -14.38 16.60 19.57
C VAL A 123 -13.37 17.71 19.90
N PRO A 124 -13.80 18.79 20.59
CA PRO A 124 -12.91 19.89 20.95
C PRO A 124 -11.67 19.42 21.70
N ASP A 125 -10.54 20.10 21.45
CA ASP A 125 -9.24 19.85 22.09
C ASP A 125 -8.62 18.47 21.76
N ILE A 126 -9.19 17.72 20.80
CA ILE A 126 -8.61 16.47 20.30
C ILE A 126 -8.16 16.67 18.86
N TYR A 127 -6.90 16.36 18.61
CA TYR A 127 -6.24 16.47 17.30
C TYR A 127 -5.81 15.11 16.79
N ALA A 128 -5.86 14.90 15.48
CA ALA A 128 -5.38 13.69 14.84
C ALA A 128 -4.48 14.04 13.63
N VAL A 129 -3.37 13.33 13.51
CA VAL A 129 -2.39 13.48 12.41
C VAL A 129 -1.89 12.12 11.96
N GLY A 130 -1.30 12.05 10.77
CA GLY A 130 -0.73 10.83 10.22
C GLY A 130 -1.65 10.14 9.21
N ASP A 131 -1.33 8.88 8.89
CA ASP A 131 -1.97 8.11 7.80
C ASP A 131 -3.41 7.69 8.10
N ALA A 132 -3.85 7.81 9.35
CA ALA A 132 -5.21 7.45 9.75
C ALA A 132 -6.22 8.61 9.63
N VAL A 133 -5.79 9.78 9.17
CA VAL A 133 -6.67 10.95 9.04
C VAL A 133 -7.14 11.15 7.60
N GLU A 134 -8.33 11.75 7.48
CA GLU A 134 -8.88 12.26 6.24
C GLU A 134 -8.59 13.74 6.14
N VAL A 135 -8.01 14.15 5.00
CA VAL A 135 -7.69 15.55 4.73
C VAL A 135 -8.28 15.98 3.39
N THR A 136 -8.62 17.25 3.26
CA THR A 136 -9.02 17.82 1.97
C THR A 136 -7.78 18.02 1.11
N HIS A 137 -7.72 17.35 -0.03
CA HIS A 137 -6.58 17.46 -0.96
C HIS A 137 -6.52 18.89 -1.54
N PHE A 138 -5.41 19.58 -1.32
CA PHE A 138 -5.25 20.99 -1.61
C PHE A 138 -5.55 21.37 -3.07
N VAL A 139 -5.15 20.53 -4.04
CA VAL A 139 -5.32 20.82 -5.47
C VAL A 139 -6.73 20.50 -5.97
N THR A 140 -7.29 19.37 -5.54
CA THR A 140 -8.56 18.87 -6.07
C THR A 140 -9.77 19.31 -5.24
N GLY A 141 -9.57 19.73 -4.00
CA GLY A 141 -10.64 20.05 -3.06
C GLY A 141 -11.45 18.82 -2.62
N GLN A 142 -11.00 17.62 -2.94
CA GLN A 142 -11.68 16.38 -2.56
C GLN A 142 -11.12 15.81 -1.26
N GLU A 143 -11.97 15.18 -0.50
CA GLU A 143 -11.59 14.40 0.68
C GLU A 143 -10.70 13.23 0.25
N SER A 144 -9.58 13.04 0.92
CA SER A 144 -8.63 11.97 0.63
C SER A 144 -8.00 11.39 1.90
N VAL A 145 -7.64 10.12 1.83
CA VAL A 145 -6.78 9.45 2.81
C VAL A 145 -5.49 9.10 2.08
N ASP A 146 -4.43 9.79 2.42
CA ASP A 146 -3.11 9.56 1.81
C ASP A 146 -2.27 8.65 2.70
N LEU A 147 -2.31 7.36 2.39
CA LEU A 147 -1.56 6.32 3.11
C LEU A 147 -0.06 6.28 2.72
N ALA A 148 0.40 7.22 1.90
CA ALA A 148 1.79 7.31 1.46
C ALA A 148 2.55 8.51 2.06
N GLY A 149 2.05 9.08 3.16
CA GLY A 149 2.74 10.14 3.90
C GLY A 149 2.43 11.58 3.47
N GLY A 150 1.58 11.80 2.47
CA GLY A 150 1.19 13.15 2.03
C GLY A 150 0.45 13.94 3.10
N ALA A 151 -0.43 13.28 3.86
CA ALA A 151 -1.15 13.89 4.98
C ALA A 151 -0.20 14.30 6.12
N CYS A 152 0.84 13.51 6.40
CA CYS A 152 1.88 13.84 7.38
C CYS A 152 2.66 15.11 7.01
N GLN A 153 2.94 15.32 5.72
CA GLN A 153 3.66 16.52 5.27
C GLN A 153 2.79 17.77 5.34
N GLN A 154 1.49 17.66 5.07
CA GLN A 154 0.55 18.78 5.21
C GLN A 154 0.33 19.17 6.68
N ALA A 155 0.22 18.21 7.58
CA ALA A 155 0.11 18.44 9.02
C ALA A 155 1.34 19.17 9.58
N GLY A 156 2.54 18.82 9.13
CA GLY A 156 3.79 19.45 9.58
C GLY A 156 3.93 20.92 9.20
N THR A 157 3.19 21.41 8.19
CA THR A 157 3.22 22.82 7.77
C THR A 157 2.20 23.69 8.51
N HIS A 158 1.15 23.13 9.09
CA HIS A 158 0.07 23.86 9.74
C HIS A 158 0.14 23.87 11.28
N CYS A 159 0.97 22.98 11.88
CA CYS A 159 1.17 22.91 13.33
C CYS A 159 2.32 23.80 13.86
N ARG A 160 2.62 24.95 13.20
CA ARG A 160 3.58 25.97 13.69
C ARG A 160 2.88 27.19 14.20
#